data_0f9505515722bc1fffdd747c95382627
#
_entry.id   0f9505515722bc1fffdd747c95382627
#
_cell.length_a   1.000
_cell.length_b   1.000
_cell.length_c   1.000
_cell.angle_alpha   90.00
_cell.angle_beta   90.00
_cell.angle_gamma   90.00
#
_symmetry.space_group_name_H-M   'P 1'
#
loop_
_entity.id
_entity.type
_entity.pdbx_description
1 polymer ?
#
loop_
_entity_poly.entity_id
_entity_poly.type
_entity_poly.pdbx_seq_one_letter_code
_entity_poly.pdbx_strand_id
1 'polypeptide(L)' 'MISNLAYVHPDAKLGANVVVEPFACISGDVVIGDDCWIGPSAVIHDGARIGKGCRI' A
#
# COMPACT_ATOMS: atom_id res chain seq x y z
N MET A 1 0.76 -6.35 7.58
CA MET A 1 -0.36 -7.26 7.26
C MET A 1 -1.17 -6.68 6.12
N ILE A 2 -1.46 -7.49 5.13
CA ILE A 2 -2.22 -7.07 3.97
C ILE A 2 -3.56 -7.81 3.98
N SER A 3 -4.66 -7.05 4.00
CA SER A 3 -5.99 -7.66 3.97
C SER A 3 -6.19 -8.43 2.67
N ASN A 4 -6.80 -9.60 2.76
CA ASN A 4 -7.14 -10.37 1.55
C ASN A 4 -8.30 -9.75 0.76
N LEU A 5 -8.94 -8.72 1.30
CA LEU A 5 -9.95 -7.93 0.60
C LEU A 5 -9.38 -6.69 -0.07
N ALA A 6 -8.07 -6.46 0.03
CA ALA A 6 -7.40 -5.37 -0.66
C ALA A 6 -6.86 -5.87 -1.99
N TYR A 7 -6.78 -4.98 -2.98
CA TYR A 7 -6.08 -5.27 -4.21
C TYR A 7 -4.68 -4.67 -4.15
N VAL A 8 -3.67 -5.50 -4.30
CA VAL A 8 -2.28 -5.05 -4.39
C VAL A 8 -1.70 -5.65 -5.67
N HIS A 9 -1.30 -4.79 -6.58
CA HIS A 9 -0.72 -5.24 -7.84
C HIS A 9 0.58 -6.01 -7.56
N PRO A 10 0.85 -7.11 -8.29
CA PRO A 10 2.05 -7.91 -8.04
C PRO A 10 3.37 -7.15 -8.17
N ASP A 11 3.39 -6.09 -8.96
CA ASP A 11 4.59 -5.28 -9.16
C ASP A 11 4.80 -4.21 -8.09
N ALA A 12 3.81 -3.98 -7.24
CA ALA A 12 3.95 -2.99 -6.17
C ALA A 12 5.02 -3.45 -5.17
N LYS A 13 5.83 -2.51 -4.72
CA LYS A 13 6.90 -2.78 -3.76
C LYS A 13 6.52 -2.23 -2.41
N LEU A 14 6.30 -3.12 -1.46
CA LEU A 14 5.92 -2.76 -0.10
C LEU A 14 7.07 -3.07 0.84
N GLY A 15 7.35 -2.14 1.75
CA GLY A 15 8.37 -2.33 2.77
C GLY A 15 7.93 -3.29 3.86
N ALA A 16 8.72 -3.37 4.92
CA ALA A 16 8.44 -4.23 6.07
C ALA A 16 7.31 -3.64 6.91
N ASN A 17 6.50 -4.50 7.51
CA ASN A 17 5.45 -4.11 8.46
C ASN A 17 4.40 -3.17 7.88
N VAL A 18 4.18 -3.21 6.57
CA VAL A 18 3.12 -2.42 5.94
C VAL A 18 1.78 -3.06 6.24
N VAL A 19 0.82 -2.24 6.67
CA VAL A 19 -0.55 -2.67 6.91
C VAL A 19 -1.43 -2.10 5.81
N VAL A 20 -2.18 -2.97 5.12
CA VAL A 20 -3.13 -2.56 4.09
C VAL A 20 -4.51 -3.03 4.51
N GLU A 21 -5.40 -2.08 4.72
CA GLU A 21 -6.76 -2.35 5.18
C GLU A 21 -7.65 -2.83 4.02
N PRO A 22 -8.85 -3.38 4.35
CA PRO A 22 -9.75 -3.88 3.31
C PRO A 22 -10.14 -2.82 2.28
N PHE A 23 -10.32 -3.26 1.04
CA PHE A 23 -10.79 -2.43 -0.08
C PHE A 23 -9.81 -1.36 -0.53
N ALA A 24 -8.58 -1.38 -0.03
CA ALA A 24 -7.53 -0.54 -0.59
C ALA A 24 -7.14 -1.06 -1.98
N CYS A 25 -6.72 -0.15 -2.85
CA CYS A 25 -6.30 -0.50 -4.20
C CYS A 25 -4.92 0.10 -4.44
N ILE A 26 -3.94 -0.74 -4.71
CA ILE A 26 -2.54 -0.32 -4.91
C ILE A 26 -2.10 -0.73 -6.30
N SER A 27 -1.72 0.25 -7.10
CA SER A 27 -1.30 0.04 -8.49
C SER A 27 0.11 -0.53 -8.57
N GLY A 28 0.54 -0.90 -9.78
CA GLY A 28 1.80 -1.62 -9.96
C GLY A 28 3.05 -0.78 -9.79
N ASP A 29 3.03 0.46 -10.28
CA ASP A 29 4.21 1.33 -10.18
C ASP A 29 4.15 2.14 -8.87
N VAL A 30 4.17 1.43 -7.75
CA VAL A 30 4.05 2.01 -6.42
C VAL A 30 5.17 1.46 -5.54
N VAL A 31 5.80 2.36 -4.78
CA VAL A 31 6.78 1.98 -3.77
C VAL A 31 6.32 2.56 -2.43
N ILE A 32 6.15 1.69 -1.45
CA ILE A 32 5.70 2.07 -0.11
C ILE A 32 6.79 1.67 0.88
N GLY A 33 7.23 2.65 1.68
CA GLY A 33 8.28 2.41 2.66
C GLY A 33 7.81 1.59 3.85
N ASP A 34 8.74 1.31 4.77
CA ASP A 34 8.46 0.48 5.94
C ASP A 34 7.49 1.16 6.89
N ASP A 35 6.75 0.34 7.64
CA ASP A 35 5.89 0.79 8.75
C ASP A 35 4.75 1.73 8.30
N CYS A 36 4.35 1.65 7.05
CA CYS A 36 3.24 2.44 6.54
C CYS A 36 1.90 1.78 6.86
N TRP A 37 0.87 2.61 7.01
CA TRP A 37 -0.50 2.15 7.19
C TRP A 37 -1.37 2.71 6.07
N ILE A 38 -1.98 1.82 5.30
CA ILE A 38 -2.86 2.18 4.19
C ILE A 38 -4.30 1.90 4.63
N GLY A 39 -5.09 2.95 4.77
CA GLY A 39 -6.44 2.85 5.30
C GLY A 39 -7.42 2.17 4.36
N PRO A 40 -8.63 1.86 4.88
CA PRO A 40 -9.66 1.22 4.06
C PRO A 40 -10.06 2.10 2.90
N SER A 41 -10.30 1.46 1.76
CA SER A 41 -10.74 2.12 0.52
C SER A 41 -9.74 3.15 -0.04
N ALA A 42 -8.50 3.15 0.43
CA ALA A 42 -7.47 4.03 -0.12
C ALA A 42 -7.11 3.60 -1.54
N VAL A 43 -6.81 4.56 -2.39
CA VAL A 43 -6.39 4.30 -3.76
C VAL A 43 -5.00 4.89 -3.96
N ILE A 44 -4.05 4.04 -4.33
CA ILE A 44 -2.67 4.45 -4.59
C ILE A 44 -2.42 4.27 -6.09
N HIS A 45 -2.22 5.38 -6.78
CA HIS A 45 -2.06 5.38 -8.23
C HIS A 45 -0.62 5.09 -8.66
N ASP A 46 -0.44 4.70 -9.92
CA ASP A 46 0.88 4.52 -10.50
C ASP A 46 1.74 5.75 -10.32
N GLY A 47 3.01 5.52 -10.02
CA GLY A 47 3.98 6.59 -9.81
C GLY A 47 4.11 7.03 -8.37
N ALA A 48 3.30 6.52 -7.44
CA ALA A 48 3.38 6.92 -6.05
C ALA A 48 4.65 6.39 -5.39
N ARG A 49 5.28 7.24 -4.62
CA ARG A 49 6.47 6.89 -3.83
C ARG A 49 6.23 7.36 -2.41
N ILE A 50 5.97 6.42 -1.53
CA ILE A 50 5.55 6.71 -0.16
C ILE A 50 6.70 6.39 0.77
N GLY A 51 7.14 7.37 1.54
CA GLY A 51 8.20 7.19 2.52
C GLY A 51 7.74 6.32 3.70
N LYS A 52 8.69 5.94 4.55
CA LYS A 52 8.36 5.09 5.69
C LYS A 52 7.54 5.84 6.73
N GLY A 53 6.74 5.09 7.48
CA GLY A 53 5.95 5.62 8.58
C GLY A 53 4.73 6.43 8.18
N CYS A 54 4.33 6.41 6.91
CA CYS A 54 3.18 7.18 6.45
C CYS A 54 1.87 6.49 6.81
N ARG A 55 0.83 7.29 6.98
CA ARG A 55 -0.53 6.83 7.21
C ARG A 55 -1.45 7.49 6.19
N ILE A 56 -2.18 6.67 5.49
CA ILE A 56 -3.04 7.15 4.40
C ILE A 56 -4.50 6.80 4.66
#